data_234a0be888a4e258699da4645de20f57
#
_entry.id   234a0be888a4e258699da4645de20f57
#
_cell.length_a   1.000
_cell.length_b   1.000
_cell.length_c   1.000
_cell.angle_alpha   90.00
_cell.angle_beta   90.00
_cell.angle_gamma   90.00
#
_symmetry.space_group_name_H-M   'P 1'
#
loop_
_entity.id
_entity.type
_entity.pdbx_description
1 polymer ?
#
loop_
_entity_poly.entity_id
_entity_poly.type
_entity_poly.pdbx_seq_one_letter_code
_entity_poly.pdbx_strand_id
1 'polypeptide(L)'
;MRKTIFTLVLALTALTAAAQQRYLLRFNPVLNQVLHYRTQINMTIDVPQVGPMQMQTTIEQDQEAQNMSDRNYIVSTTFTAIDGVMTPTVGTGPSAKGQSINLRDMEPIKALINKPFIMRYNDLRKPEGPLMAETKAMGIDPSMQKMLNSATLPAAFPERPVAVGENWTATMEVQGLASEITFRLVEVTPEAYVVTYDGLMRGTVTETQPGMAVNIDGNISGRTYYSRTTGWEIPGQNNAKITMSMSVPGVMEGMRMQMEVQQ
;
A
#
# COMPACT_ATOMS: atom_id res chain seq x y z
N MET A 1 5.79 22.31 -53.79
CA MET A 1 5.60 23.05 -52.54
C MET A 1 4.73 22.34 -51.50
N ARG A 2 3.57 21.73 -51.80
CA ARG A 2 2.72 21.02 -50.82
C ARG A 2 3.41 19.82 -50.15
N LYS A 3 4.23 19.04 -50.86
CA LYS A 3 4.92 17.86 -50.28
C LYS A 3 6.03 18.25 -49.30
N THR A 4 6.72 19.36 -49.49
CA THR A 4 7.80 19.85 -48.65
C THR A 4 7.26 20.40 -47.33
N ILE A 5 6.08 21.01 -47.29
CA ILE A 5 5.44 21.53 -46.10
C ILE A 5 4.99 20.37 -45.19
N PHE A 6 4.46 19.29 -45.80
CA PHE A 6 4.01 18.11 -45.06
C PHE A 6 5.17 17.38 -44.37
N THR A 7 6.32 17.28 -45.03
CA THR A 7 7.54 16.67 -44.44
C THR A 7 8.12 17.53 -43.31
N LEU A 8 8.06 18.85 -43.44
CA LEU A 8 8.54 19.76 -42.39
C LEU A 8 7.65 19.71 -41.14
N VAL A 9 6.33 19.64 -41.28
CA VAL A 9 5.39 19.50 -40.15
C VAL A 9 5.57 18.14 -39.47
N LEU A 10 5.76 17.05 -40.20
CA LEU A 10 6.03 15.73 -39.62
C LEU A 10 7.36 15.69 -38.85
N ALA A 11 8.40 16.36 -39.36
CA ALA A 11 9.69 16.46 -38.70
C ALA A 11 9.64 17.31 -37.41
N LEU A 12 8.87 18.41 -37.42
CA LEU A 12 8.67 19.21 -36.19
C LEU A 12 7.88 18.45 -35.13
N THR A 13 6.86 17.66 -35.47
CA THR A 13 6.11 16.84 -34.49
C THR A 13 6.94 15.69 -33.97
N ALA A 14 7.83 15.11 -34.77
CA ALA A 14 8.77 14.09 -34.29
C ALA A 14 9.84 14.65 -33.33
N LEU A 15 10.28 15.88 -33.52
CA LEU A 15 11.23 16.56 -32.63
C LEU A 15 10.62 16.95 -31.29
N THR A 16 9.33 17.30 -31.24
CA THR A 16 8.63 17.59 -29.96
C THR A 16 8.39 16.33 -29.14
N ALA A 17 8.18 15.18 -29.76
CA ALA A 17 8.07 13.90 -29.05
C ALA A 17 9.41 13.43 -28.43
N ALA A 18 10.54 13.81 -29.02
CA ALA A 18 11.88 13.44 -28.55
C ALA A 18 12.36 14.32 -27.34
N ALA A 19 11.69 15.45 -27.08
CA ALA A 19 12.11 16.41 -26.05
C ALA A 19 11.32 16.32 -24.75
N GLN A 20 10.52 15.26 -24.56
CA GLN A 20 9.76 15.13 -23.30
C GLN A 20 10.73 14.87 -22.16
N GLN A 21 10.72 15.76 -21.17
CA GLN A 21 11.57 15.64 -19.99
C GLN A 21 11.28 14.34 -19.26
N ARG A 22 12.34 13.59 -18.96
CA ARG A 22 12.26 12.31 -18.23
C ARG A 22 12.80 12.47 -16.83
N TYR A 23 12.19 11.76 -15.89
CA TYR A 23 12.47 11.85 -14.48
C TYR A 23 12.88 10.49 -13.93
N LEU A 24 13.92 10.49 -13.12
CA LEU A 24 14.42 9.31 -12.43
C LEU A 24 13.91 9.33 -10.99
N LEU A 25 12.90 8.50 -10.70
CA LEU A 25 12.38 8.36 -9.36
C LEU A 25 13.30 7.44 -8.56
N ARG A 26 13.77 7.89 -7.39
CA ARG A 26 14.64 7.11 -6.50
C ARG A 26 14.29 7.36 -5.05
N PHE A 27 14.43 6.30 -4.27
CA PHE A 27 14.36 6.36 -2.82
C PHE A 27 15.76 6.72 -2.31
N ASN A 28 15.90 7.91 -1.76
CA ASN A 28 17.14 8.45 -1.22
C ASN A 28 16.80 9.21 0.07
N PRO A 29 16.40 8.50 1.14
CA PRO A 29 15.91 9.13 2.36
C PRO A 29 17.01 9.90 3.08
N VAL A 30 16.62 10.94 3.81
CA VAL A 30 17.51 11.55 4.80
C VAL A 30 17.63 10.57 5.96
N LEU A 31 18.86 10.15 6.24
CA LEU A 31 19.13 9.13 7.27
C LEU A 31 18.89 9.70 8.67
N ASN A 32 18.38 8.86 9.57
CA ASN A 32 18.11 9.16 10.97
C ASN A 32 17.12 10.34 11.16
N GLN A 33 16.37 10.70 10.12
CA GLN A 33 15.25 11.62 10.21
C GLN A 33 13.97 10.85 10.50
N VAL A 34 13.29 11.19 11.59
CA VAL A 34 11.97 10.64 11.90
C VAL A 34 10.90 11.41 11.13
N LEU A 35 10.09 10.67 10.38
CA LEU A 35 8.92 11.18 9.67
C LEU A 35 7.66 10.68 10.37
N HIS A 36 6.77 11.61 10.71
CA HIS A 36 5.49 11.30 11.35
C HIS A 36 4.39 11.20 10.30
N TYR A 37 3.69 10.07 10.29
CA TYR A 37 2.56 9.84 9.39
C TYR A 37 1.28 9.61 10.20
N ARG A 38 0.19 10.15 9.68
CA ARG A 38 -1.15 9.88 10.17
C ARG A 38 -2.00 9.36 9.02
N THR A 39 -2.50 8.15 9.16
CA THR A 39 -3.31 7.47 8.15
C THR A 39 -4.72 7.29 8.69
N GLN A 40 -5.72 7.69 7.91
CA GLN A 40 -7.13 7.43 8.18
C GLN A 40 -7.62 6.33 7.26
N ILE A 41 -8.28 5.33 7.82
CA ILE A 41 -8.82 4.19 7.11
C ILE A 41 -10.32 4.10 7.40
N ASN A 42 -11.13 4.16 6.34
CA ASN A 42 -12.54 3.85 6.39
C ASN A 42 -12.76 2.52 5.67
N MET A 43 -13.31 1.54 6.37
CA MET A 43 -13.52 0.20 5.84
C MET A 43 -14.97 -0.22 6.04
N THR A 44 -15.53 -0.83 5.01
CA THR A 44 -16.82 -1.54 5.07
C THR A 44 -16.56 -3.00 4.75
N ILE A 45 -16.99 -3.90 5.63
CA ILE A 45 -16.88 -5.35 5.47
C ILE A 45 -18.29 -5.89 5.42
N ASP A 46 -18.65 -6.54 4.33
CA ASP A 46 -19.92 -7.25 4.20
C ASP A 46 -19.69 -8.74 4.46
N VAL A 47 -20.14 -9.20 5.62
CA VAL A 47 -19.99 -10.60 6.04
C VAL A 47 -21.32 -11.32 5.80
N PRO A 48 -21.36 -12.37 4.95
CA PRO A 48 -22.55 -13.16 4.76
C PRO A 48 -23.14 -13.64 6.09
N GLN A 49 -24.48 -13.54 6.23
CA GLN A 49 -25.25 -13.91 7.44
C GLN A 49 -25.07 -12.99 8.68
N VAL A 50 -24.02 -12.18 8.74
CA VAL A 50 -23.80 -11.22 9.84
C VAL A 50 -24.27 -9.83 9.45
N GLY A 51 -24.12 -9.48 8.17
CA GLY A 51 -24.41 -8.16 7.62
C GLY A 51 -23.16 -7.25 7.56
N PRO A 52 -23.36 -6.02 7.07
CA PRO A 52 -22.26 -5.09 6.91
C PRO A 52 -21.74 -4.56 8.26
N MET A 53 -20.42 -4.44 8.35
CA MET A 53 -19.70 -3.82 9.46
C MET A 53 -18.92 -2.62 8.94
N GLN A 54 -18.87 -1.54 9.69
CA GLN A 54 -18.07 -0.38 9.39
C GLN A 54 -16.93 -0.25 10.40
N MET A 55 -15.74 0.06 9.90
CA MET A 55 -14.59 0.34 10.72
C MET A 55 -13.98 1.67 10.29
N GLN A 56 -13.74 2.53 11.27
CA GLN A 56 -12.98 3.75 11.11
C GLN A 56 -11.75 3.66 11.98
N THR A 57 -10.59 3.87 11.39
CA THR A 57 -9.32 3.73 12.10
C THR A 57 -8.41 4.90 11.77
N THR A 58 -7.74 5.44 12.77
CA THR A 58 -6.61 6.35 12.63
C THR A 58 -5.36 5.65 13.11
N ILE A 59 -4.33 5.63 12.29
CA ILE A 59 -3.02 5.07 12.60
C ILE A 59 -2.02 6.21 12.60
N GLU A 60 -1.28 6.36 13.69
CA GLU A 60 -0.12 7.24 13.77
C GLU A 60 1.13 6.39 13.81
N GLN A 61 2.11 6.76 13.00
CA GLN A 61 3.35 6.00 12.89
C GLN A 61 4.54 6.92 12.61
N ASP A 62 5.67 6.52 13.16
CA ASP A 62 6.96 7.11 12.90
C ASP A 62 7.75 6.22 11.95
N GLN A 63 8.40 6.82 10.96
CA GLN A 63 9.29 6.12 10.05
C GLN A 63 10.67 6.77 10.06
N GLU A 64 11.70 5.95 10.12
CA GLU A 64 13.10 6.37 10.11
C GLU A 64 13.89 5.47 9.16
N ALA A 65 14.72 6.07 8.32
CA ALA A 65 15.61 5.34 7.44
C ALA A 65 17.05 5.34 7.95
N GLN A 66 17.71 4.19 7.86
CA GLN A 66 19.13 4.00 8.14
C GLN A 66 19.82 3.41 6.91
N ASN A 67 21.07 3.74 6.70
CA ASN A 67 21.86 3.16 5.61
C ASN A 67 22.30 1.73 5.98
N MET A 68 22.15 0.82 5.06
CA MET A 68 22.62 -0.56 5.22
C MET A 68 23.86 -0.84 4.37
N SER A 69 23.83 -0.42 3.10
CA SER A 69 24.89 -0.55 2.12
C SER A 69 24.57 0.33 0.91
N ASP A 70 25.41 0.34 -0.11
CA ASP A 70 25.13 1.10 -1.35
C ASP A 70 23.71 0.89 -1.86
N ARG A 71 22.91 1.97 -1.84
CA ARG A 71 21.52 2.05 -2.31
C ARG A 71 20.53 1.10 -1.63
N ASN A 72 20.89 0.58 -0.45
CA ASN A 72 19.98 -0.24 0.36
C ASN A 72 19.75 0.44 1.70
N TYR A 73 18.51 0.46 2.14
CA TYR A 73 18.04 1.17 3.33
C TYR A 73 17.28 0.24 4.23
N ILE A 74 17.49 0.39 5.52
CA ILE A 74 16.62 -0.15 6.56
C ILE A 74 15.63 0.93 6.93
N VAL A 75 14.34 0.63 6.81
CA VAL A 75 13.27 1.52 7.27
C VAL A 75 12.64 0.90 8.51
N SER A 76 12.77 1.61 9.62
CA SER A 76 12.08 1.30 10.87
C SER A 76 10.74 2.03 10.88
N THR A 77 9.66 1.30 11.08
CA THR A 77 8.30 1.84 11.25
C THR A 77 7.82 1.51 12.64
N THR A 78 7.41 2.51 13.42
CA THR A 78 6.87 2.34 14.76
C THR A 78 5.45 2.90 14.81
N PHE A 79 4.46 2.08 15.12
CA PHE A 79 3.11 2.56 15.38
C PHE A 79 3.07 3.23 16.74
N THR A 80 2.77 4.52 16.77
CA THR A 80 2.68 5.32 18.00
C THR A 80 1.26 5.35 18.55
N ALA A 81 0.26 5.28 17.68
CA ALA A 81 -1.14 5.10 18.05
C ALA A 81 -1.91 4.34 16.97
N ILE A 82 -2.87 3.53 17.40
CA ILE A 82 -3.89 2.91 16.55
C ILE A 82 -5.22 3.09 17.28
N ASP A 83 -6.03 4.01 16.79
CA ASP A 83 -7.36 4.32 17.31
C ASP A 83 -8.42 3.96 16.28
N GLY A 84 -9.47 3.30 16.71
CA GLY A 84 -10.54 2.96 15.79
C GLY A 84 -11.71 2.27 16.46
N VAL A 85 -12.84 2.32 15.76
CA VAL A 85 -14.09 1.70 16.21
C VAL A 85 -14.65 0.84 15.07
N MET A 86 -14.97 -0.39 15.41
CA MET A 86 -15.71 -1.30 14.55
C MET A 86 -17.16 -1.36 15.00
N THR A 87 -18.08 -1.03 14.12
CA THR A 87 -19.53 -0.96 14.40
C THR A 87 -20.29 -1.87 13.44
N PRO A 88 -21.08 -2.84 13.94
CA PRO A 88 -22.04 -3.57 13.11
C PRO A 88 -23.14 -2.61 12.64
N THR A 89 -23.45 -2.65 11.32
CA THR A 89 -24.41 -1.69 10.74
C THR A 89 -25.85 -2.17 10.80
N VAL A 90 -26.08 -3.46 10.93
CA VAL A 90 -27.45 -4.04 11.06
C VAL A 90 -27.37 -5.37 11.82
N GLY A 91 -28.21 -5.50 12.84
CA GLY A 91 -28.54 -6.77 13.44
C GLY A 91 -30.04 -6.96 13.40
N THR A 92 -30.52 -7.98 12.71
CA THR A 92 -31.95 -8.36 12.66
C THR A 92 -32.33 -9.39 13.71
N GLY A 93 -31.78 -9.31 14.91
CA GLY A 93 -32.10 -10.23 16.00
C GLY A 93 -32.21 -9.52 17.35
N PRO A 94 -32.80 -10.15 18.38
CA PRO A 94 -32.94 -9.56 19.71
C PRO A 94 -31.60 -9.26 20.43
N SER A 95 -30.49 -9.71 19.88
CA SER A 95 -29.13 -9.41 20.33
C SER A 95 -28.43 -8.30 19.53
N ALA A 96 -29.09 -7.65 18.60
CA ALA A 96 -28.56 -6.72 17.61
C ALA A 96 -28.28 -5.29 18.10
N LYS A 97 -28.11 -5.09 19.38
CA LYS A 97 -27.35 -3.96 19.89
C LYS A 97 -25.86 -4.30 19.75
N GLY A 98 -25.37 -4.27 18.53
CA GLY A 98 -23.95 -4.49 18.27
C GLY A 98 -23.11 -3.55 19.11
N GLN A 99 -22.41 -4.08 20.08
CA GLN A 99 -21.42 -3.31 20.83
C GLN A 99 -20.33 -2.91 19.83
N SER A 100 -20.08 -1.62 19.75
CA SER A 100 -18.90 -1.12 19.05
C SER A 100 -17.65 -1.68 19.74
N ILE A 101 -16.73 -2.21 18.93
CA ILE A 101 -15.43 -2.71 19.42
C ILE A 101 -14.42 -1.60 19.21
N ASN A 102 -13.78 -1.19 20.30
CA ASN A 102 -12.68 -0.24 20.22
C ASN A 102 -11.38 -1.03 19.91
N LEU A 103 -10.73 -0.70 18.81
CA LEU A 103 -9.51 -1.40 18.38
C LEU A 103 -8.37 -1.22 19.38
N ARG A 104 -8.29 -0.08 20.07
CA ARG A 104 -7.28 0.21 21.09
C ARG A 104 -7.31 -0.80 22.23
N ASP A 105 -8.47 -1.40 22.53
CA ASP A 105 -8.63 -2.34 23.64
C ASP A 105 -8.26 -3.78 23.28
N MET A 106 -8.02 -4.04 21.99
CA MET A 106 -7.64 -5.37 21.50
C MET A 106 -6.17 -5.68 21.82
N GLU A 107 -5.90 -6.81 22.47
CA GLU A 107 -4.54 -7.22 22.84
C GLU A 107 -3.57 -7.30 21.64
N PRO A 108 -3.97 -7.79 20.44
CA PRO A 108 -3.08 -7.78 19.29
C PRO A 108 -2.66 -6.36 18.87
N ILE A 109 -3.55 -5.39 18.98
CA ILE A 109 -3.26 -3.98 18.64
C ILE A 109 -2.32 -3.37 19.67
N LYS A 110 -2.56 -3.58 20.97
CA LYS A 110 -1.66 -3.14 22.04
C LYS A 110 -0.24 -3.70 21.85
N ALA A 111 -0.14 -4.94 21.38
CA ALA A 111 1.15 -5.59 21.14
C ALA A 111 1.97 -4.91 20.00
N LEU A 112 1.34 -4.15 19.10
CA LEU A 112 2.00 -3.45 18.00
C LEU A 112 2.52 -2.06 18.40
N ILE A 113 1.88 -1.41 19.37
CA ILE A 113 2.19 -0.03 19.74
C ILE A 113 3.60 0.08 20.33
N ASN A 114 4.34 1.10 19.88
CA ASN A 114 5.72 1.41 20.28
C ASN A 114 6.74 0.28 20.03
N LYS A 115 6.41 -0.61 19.08
CA LYS A 115 7.37 -1.63 18.63
C LYS A 115 7.80 -1.33 17.20
N PRO A 116 9.11 -1.23 16.94
CA PRO A 116 9.62 -0.97 15.61
C PRO A 116 9.47 -2.21 14.71
N PHE A 117 9.02 -2.00 13.50
CA PHE A 117 9.01 -2.96 12.40
C PHE A 117 10.10 -2.57 11.42
N ILE A 118 10.89 -3.53 11.02
CA ILE A 118 12.04 -3.27 10.15
C ILE A 118 11.75 -3.82 8.77
N MET A 119 11.89 -2.97 7.76
CA MET A 119 11.79 -3.34 6.35
C MET A 119 13.06 -2.90 5.62
N ARG A 120 13.48 -3.71 4.66
CA ARG A 120 14.63 -3.39 3.81
C ARG A 120 14.14 -2.98 2.43
N TYR A 121 14.70 -1.92 1.90
CA TYR A 121 14.37 -1.39 0.58
C TYR A 121 15.64 -1.07 -0.19
N ASN A 122 15.60 -1.25 -1.50
CA ASN A 122 16.60 -0.65 -2.38
C ASN A 122 16.20 0.76 -2.83
N ASP A 123 17.02 1.38 -3.67
CA ASP A 123 16.77 2.73 -4.21
C ASP A 123 15.57 2.81 -5.17
N LEU A 124 15.02 1.68 -5.61
CA LEU A 124 13.75 1.60 -6.32
C LEU A 124 12.54 1.49 -5.38
N ARG A 125 12.76 1.57 -4.07
CA ARG A 125 11.76 1.33 -3.05
C ARG A 125 11.12 -0.08 -3.18
N LYS A 126 11.88 -1.01 -3.69
CA LYS A 126 11.49 -2.42 -3.77
C LYS A 126 11.88 -3.10 -2.45
N PRO A 127 10.96 -3.82 -1.80
CA PRO A 127 11.31 -4.55 -0.59
C PRO A 127 12.34 -5.65 -0.92
N GLU A 128 13.37 -5.78 -0.08
CA GLU A 128 14.41 -6.80 -0.19
C GLU A 128 14.36 -7.74 1.00
N GLY A 129 14.15 -9.00 0.73
CA GLY A 129 14.04 -10.05 1.74
C GLY A 129 12.63 -10.17 2.35
N PRO A 130 12.48 -11.05 3.34
CA PRO A 130 11.22 -11.24 4.00
C PRO A 130 10.85 -9.97 4.75
N LEU A 131 9.67 -9.45 4.47
CA LEU A 131 9.07 -8.36 5.22
C LEU A 131 8.99 -8.78 6.69
N MET A 132 9.51 -7.95 7.59
CA MET A 132 9.43 -8.13 9.04
C MET A 132 10.16 -9.40 9.59
N ALA A 133 11.30 -9.78 9.02
CA ALA A 133 12.08 -10.92 9.51
C ALA A 133 12.39 -10.88 11.03
N GLU A 134 12.42 -9.71 11.62
CA GLU A 134 12.76 -9.53 13.05
C GLU A 134 11.56 -9.49 14.01
N THR A 135 10.33 -9.55 13.50
CA THR A 135 9.11 -9.52 14.34
C THR A 135 8.99 -10.73 15.28
N LYS A 136 9.63 -11.84 14.94
CA LYS A 136 9.66 -13.03 15.80
C LYS A 136 10.31 -12.74 17.17
N ALA A 137 11.30 -11.86 17.19
CA ALA A 137 11.95 -11.41 18.44
C ALA A 137 11.04 -10.48 19.29
N MET A 138 10.00 -9.90 18.67
CA MET A 138 9.08 -8.99 19.34
C MET A 138 7.86 -9.67 19.97
N GLY A 139 7.75 -11.01 19.89
CA GLY A 139 6.61 -11.77 20.44
C GLY A 139 5.28 -11.50 19.71
N ILE A 140 5.33 -11.06 18.47
CA ILE A 140 4.15 -10.88 17.62
C ILE A 140 3.70 -12.27 17.14
N ASP A 141 2.40 -12.53 17.25
CA ASP A 141 1.81 -13.77 16.79
C ASP A 141 2.10 -14.01 15.29
N PRO A 142 2.48 -15.25 14.88
CA PRO A 142 2.79 -15.53 13.49
C PRO A 142 1.66 -15.22 12.49
N SER A 143 0.40 -15.32 12.91
CA SER A 143 -0.75 -14.98 12.05
C SER A 143 -0.85 -13.47 11.82
N MET A 144 -0.58 -12.67 12.84
CA MET A 144 -0.49 -11.21 12.74
C MET A 144 0.70 -10.80 11.85
N GLN A 145 1.84 -11.46 11.99
CA GLN A 145 3.01 -11.24 11.14
C GLN A 145 2.68 -11.51 9.65
N LYS A 146 1.97 -12.60 9.38
CA LYS A 146 1.51 -12.92 8.02
C LYS A 146 0.57 -11.87 7.46
N MET A 147 -0.38 -11.39 8.27
CA MET A 147 -1.32 -10.34 7.89
C MET A 147 -0.59 -9.03 7.55
N LEU A 148 0.35 -8.61 8.38
CA LEU A 148 1.16 -7.42 8.14
C LEU A 148 2.02 -7.54 6.87
N ASN A 149 2.59 -8.72 6.62
CA ASN A 149 3.36 -8.99 5.39
C ASN A 149 2.49 -8.92 4.12
N SER A 150 1.24 -9.38 4.20
CA SER A 150 0.32 -9.34 3.06
C SER A 150 -0.26 -7.94 2.80
N ALA A 151 -0.28 -7.08 3.80
CA ALA A 151 -0.78 -5.70 3.67
C ALA A 151 0.22 -4.73 3.03
N THR A 152 1.48 -5.15 2.85
CA THR A 152 2.51 -4.28 2.26
C THR A 152 2.38 -4.27 0.75
N LEU A 153 2.07 -3.10 0.20
CA LEU A 153 1.98 -2.91 -1.25
C LEU A 153 3.36 -2.75 -1.88
N PRO A 154 3.58 -3.27 -3.09
CA PRO A 154 4.81 -3.04 -3.83
C PRO A 154 4.84 -1.60 -4.33
N ALA A 155 5.41 -0.69 -3.56
CA ALA A 155 5.71 0.64 -4.05
C ALA A 155 7.08 0.60 -4.73
N ALA A 156 7.13 0.19 -5.99
CA ALA A 156 8.37 0.15 -6.75
C ALA A 156 8.48 1.39 -7.65
N PHE A 157 9.63 2.07 -7.62
CA PHE A 157 9.98 3.07 -8.61
C PHE A 157 10.45 2.40 -9.90
N PRO A 158 10.33 3.09 -11.06
CA PRO A 158 10.77 2.54 -12.33
C PRO A 158 12.31 2.43 -12.40
N GLU A 159 12.81 1.37 -13.02
CA GLU A 159 14.25 1.18 -13.21
C GLU A 159 14.87 2.27 -14.10
N ARG A 160 14.11 2.75 -15.08
CA ARG A 160 14.52 3.75 -16.06
C ARG A 160 13.80 5.08 -15.84
N PRO A 161 14.36 6.20 -16.33
CA PRO A 161 13.66 7.47 -16.33
C PRO A 161 12.35 7.38 -17.09
N VAL A 162 11.29 8.01 -16.55
CA VAL A 162 9.94 8.06 -17.13
C VAL A 162 9.52 9.49 -17.40
N ALA A 163 8.70 9.69 -18.42
CA ALA A 163 8.08 10.96 -18.73
C ALA A 163 6.70 11.08 -18.07
N VAL A 164 6.20 12.30 -17.94
CA VAL A 164 4.80 12.52 -17.51
C VAL A 164 3.86 11.84 -18.51
N GLY A 165 2.91 11.08 -17.98
CA GLY A 165 1.98 10.25 -18.75
C GLY A 165 2.47 8.82 -19.01
N GLU A 166 3.73 8.49 -18.75
CA GLU A 166 4.30 7.16 -18.95
C GLU A 166 3.98 6.22 -17.78
N ASN A 167 3.77 4.94 -18.09
CA ASN A 167 3.44 3.89 -17.14
C ASN A 167 4.63 2.96 -16.88
N TRP A 168 4.63 2.32 -15.73
CA TRP A 168 5.45 1.16 -15.41
C TRP A 168 4.66 0.20 -14.51
N THR A 169 5.05 -1.07 -14.49
CA THR A 169 4.38 -2.11 -13.71
C THR A 169 5.33 -2.67 -12.66
N ALA A 170 4.82 -2.92 -11.48
CA ALA A 170 5.49 -3.70 -10.45
C ALA A 170 4.64 -4.92 -10.10
N THR A 171 5.30 -6.06 -9.95
CA THR A 171 4.69 -7.32 -9.53
C THR A 171 5.29 -7.76 -8.21
N MET A 172 4.48 -8.34 -7.36
CA MET A 172 4.92 -8.95 -6.11
C MET A 172 4.14 -10.23 -5.89
N GLU A 173 4.82 -11.23 -5.37
CA GLU A 173 4.18 -12.46 -4.89
C GLU A 173 4.60 -12.71 -3.44
N VAL A 174 3.63 -12.78 -2.55
CA VAL A 174 3.86 -13.04 -1.11
C VAL A 174 2.86 -14.07 -0.64
N GLN A 175 3.33 -15.23 -0.19
CA GLN A 175 2.52 -16.28 0.43
C GLN A 175 1.32 -16.75 -0.42
N GLY A 176 1.50 -16.83 -1.74
CA GLY A 176 0.44 -17.23 -2.67
C GLY A 176 -0.52 -16.11 -3.08
N LEU A 177 -0.31 -14.89 -2.59
CA LEU A 177 -0.98 -13.69 -3.08
C LEU A 177 -0.08 -13.00 -4.10
N ALA A 178 -0.52 -12.94 -5.35
CA ALA A 178 0.14 -12.20 -6.42
C ALA A 178 -0.53 -10.83 -6.57
N SER A 179 0.28 -9.80 -6.72
CA SER A 179 -0.19 -8.46 -7.07
C SER A 179 0.54 -7.96 -8.31
N GLU A 180 -0.21 -7.32 -9.20
CA GLU A 180 0.29 -6.60 -10.36
C GLU A 180 -0.27 -5.19 -10.33
N ILE A 181 0.60 -4.20 -10.17
CA ILE A 181 0.22 -2.80 -10.03
C ILE A 181 0.86 -1.99 -11.14
N THR A 182 0.05 -1.28 -11.90
CA THR A 182 0.47 -0.32 -12.91
C THR A 182 0.51 1.07 -12.30
N PHE A 183 1.66 1.69 -12.33
CA PHE A 183 1.89 3.06 -11.92
C PHE A 183 1.97 3.99 -13.12
N ARG A 184 1.60 5.25 -12.95
CA ARG A 184 1.70 6.30 -13.95
C ARG A 184 2.19 7.60 -13.32
N LEU A 185 3.25 8.18 -13.87
CA LEU A 185 3.66 9.54 -13.51
C LEU A 185 2.70 10.53 -14.17
N VAL A 186 1.84 11.19 -13.38
CA VAL A 186 0.81 12.08 -13.92
C VAL A 186 1.22 13.55 -13.89
N GLU A 187 2.09 13.91 -12.94
CA GLU A 187 2.53 15.29 -12.76
C GLU A 187 3.90 15.33 -12.06
N VAL A 188 4.64 16.39 -12.32
CA VAL A 188 5.86 16.72 -11.59
C VAL A 188 5.77 18.17 -11.12
N THR A 189 5.68 18.36 -9.82
CA THR A 189 5.72 19.68 -9.18
C THR A 189 7.17 20.01 -8.77
N PRO A 190 7.47 21.21 -8.27
CA PRO A 190 8.80 21.52 -7.71
C PRO A 190 9.22 20.57 -6.57
N GLU A 191 8.27 20.07 -5.79
CA GLU A 191 8.51 19.29 -4.57
C GLU A 191 8.23 17.79 -4.74
N ALA A 192 7.33 17.42 -5.64
CA ALA A 192 6.81 16.07 -5.73
C ALA A 192 6.75 15.47 -7.14
N TYR A 193 6.90 14.15 -7.20
CA TYR A 193 6.38 13.30 -8.25
C TYR A 193 4.97 12.84 -7.87
N VAL A 194 3.99 13.14 -8.70
CA VAL A 194 2.60 12.70 -8.50
C VAL A 194 2.37 11.44 -9.33
N VAL A 195 2.11 10.35 -8.63
CA VAL A 195 1.95 9.03 -9.24
C VAL A 195 0.54 8.52 -8.93
N THR A 196 -0.17 8.11 -9.97
CA THR A 196 -1.39 7.30 -9.81
C THR A 196 -1.05 5.83 -10.02
N TYR A 197 -1.83 4.96 -9.41
CA TYR A 197 -1.69 3.53 -9.58
C TYR A 197 -3.04 2.83 -9.58
N ASP A 198 -3.08 1.73 -10.30
CA ASP A 198 -4.17 0.76 -10.30
C ASP A 198 -3.61 -0.64 -10.46
N GLY A 199 -4.29 -1.63 -9.90
CA GLY A 199 -3.78 -2.99 -9.94
C GLY A 199 -4.73 -4.03 -9.39
N LEU A 200 -4.30 -5.27 -9.52
CA LEU A 200 -5.00 -6.47 -9.10
C LEU A 200 -4.20 -7.18 -8.02
N MET A 201 -4.91 -7.75 -7.05
CA MET A 201 -4.37 -8.67 -6.05
C MET A 201 -5.18 -9.96 -6.12
N ARG A 202 -4.53 -11.10 -6.39
CA ARG A 202 -5.18 -12.38 -6.53
C ARG A 202 -4.35 -13.50 -5.95
N GLY A 203 -5.00 -14.45 -5.32
CA GLY A 203 -4.32 -15.65 -4.86
C GLY A 203 -5.07 -16.41 -3.80
N THR A 204 -4.39 -17.44 -3.31
CA THR A 204 -4.88 -18.27 -2.23
C THR A 204 -3.85 -18.25 -1.11
N VAL A 205 -4.21 -17.65 0.01
CA VAL A 205 -3.38 -17.67 1.23
C VAL A 205 -3.72 -18.95 1.98
N THR A 206 -2.76 -19.85 2.09
CA THR A 206 -2.86 -21.07 2.89
C THR A 206 -2.27 -20.85 4.27
N GLU A 207 -2.77 -21.55 5.29
CA GLU A 207 -2.19 -21.57 6.65
C GLU A 207 -2.47 -20.35 7.55
N THR A 208 -3.59 -19.66 7.41
CA THR A 208 -4.08 -18.82 8.50
C THR A 208 -4.49 -19.67 9.72
N GLN A 209 -5.01 -20.87 9.46
CA GLN A 209 -5.21 -21.98 10.39
C GLN A 209 -4.97 -23.29 9.63
N PRO A 210 -4.54 -24.39 10.29
CA PRO A 210 -4.36 -25.67 9.63
C PRO A 210 -5.61 -26.13 8.88
N GLY A 211 -5.48 -26.32 7.57
CA GLY A 211 -6.56 -26.76 6.68
C GLY A 211 -7.46 -25.65 6.14
N MET A 212 -7.21 -24.37 6.46
CA MET A 212 -7.96 -23.25 5.87
C MET A 212 -7.16 -22.60 4.73
N ALA A 213 -7.79 -22.44 3.58
CA ALA A 213 -7.31 -21.67 2.46
C ALA A 213 -8.24 -20.46 2.25
N VAL A 214 -7.69 -19.25 2.15
CA VAL A 214 -8.45 -18.04 1.89
C VAL A 214 -8.17 -17.59 0.46
N ASN A 215 -9.17 -17.63 -0.39
CA ASN A 215 -9.08 -17.07 -1.73
C ASN A 215 -9.32 -15.56 -1.66
N ILE A 216 -8.46 -14.80 -2.31
CA ILE A 216 -8.48 -13.34 -2.35
C ILE A 216 -8.53 -12.90 -3.81
N ASP A 217 -9.48 -12.03 -4.15
CA ASP A 217 -9.54 -11.31 -5.41
C ASP A 217 -9.86 -9.85 -5.12
N GLY A 218 -9.00 -8.93 -5.54
CA GLY A 218 -9.13 -7.54 -5.19
C GLY A 218 -8.52 -6.59 -6.21
N ASN A 219 -8.99 -5.36 -6.13
CA ASN A 219 -8.48 -4.24 -6.90
C ASN A 219 -7.95 -3.17 -5.94
N ILE A 220 -6.87 -2.54 -6.35
CA ILE A 220 -6.32 -1.37 -5.68
C ILE A 220 -6.19 -0.23 -6.67
N SER A 221 -6.48 0.98 -6.24
CA SER A 221 -6.19 2.20 -6.98
C SER A 221 -5.87 3.33 -6.03
N GLY A 222 -5.13 4.33 -6.51
CA GLY A 222 -4.83 5.48 -5.68
C GLY A 222 -3.94 6.53 -6.35
N ARG A 223 -3.56 7.51 -5.53
CA ARG A 223 -2.63 8.57 -5.89
C ARG A 223 -1.68 8.82 -4.74
N THR A 224 -0.40 8.91 -5.05
CA THR A 224 0.67 9.17 -4.07
C THR A 224 1.56 10.30 -4.56
N TYR A 225 1.98 11.12 -3.63
CA TYR A 225 2.94 12.21 -3.84
C TYR A 225 4.28 11.80 -3.22
N TYR A 226 5.29 11.59 -4.04
CA TYR A 226 6.63 11.27 -3.60
C TYR A 226 7.53 12.49 -3.64
N SER A 227 8.21 12.78 -2.57
CA SER A 227 9.24 13.85 -2.53
C SER A 227 10.29 13.63 -3.62
N ARG A 228 10.57 14.66 -4.39
CA ARG A 228 11.59 14.60 -5.46
C ARG A 228 13.01 14.43 -4.93
N THR A 229 13.25 14.84 -3.73
CA THR A 229 14.59 14.79 -3.11
C THR A 229 14.84 13.49 -2.37
N THR A 230 13.82 12.95 -1.70
CA THR A 230 13.98 11.80 -0.81
C THR A 230 13.27 10.54 -1.26
N GLY A 231 12.28 10.66 -2.13
CA GLY A 231 11.41 9.53 -2.52
C GLY A 231 10.46 9.07 -1.42
N TRP A 232 10.41 9.75 -0.28
CA TRP A 232 9.38 9.52 0.73
C TRP A 232 8.01 9.99 0.25
N GLU A 233 6.98 9.35 0.75
CA GLU A 233 5.61 9.85 0.59
C GLU A 233 5.43 11.16 1.34
N ILE A 234 4.75 12.11 0.71
CA ILE A 234 4.44 13.39 1.34
C ILE A 234 3.15 13.23 2.14
N PRO A 235 3.18 13.45 3.47
CA PRO A 235 2.01 13.28 4.31
C PRO A 235 0.84 14.20 3.92
N GLY A 236 -0.38 13.74 4.15
CA GLY A 236 -1.61 14.53 3.97
C GLY A 236 -2.12 14.65 2.53
N GLN A 237 -1.46 14.01 1.56
CA GLN A 237 -1.82 14.10 0.14
C GLN A 237 -2.11 12.76 -0.53
N ASN A 238 -1.84 11.66 0.15
CA ASN A 238 -1.94 10.32 -0.41
C ASN A 238 -3.34 9.74 -0.19
N ASN A 239 -3.85 9.02 -1.17
CA ASN A 239 -5.10 8.29 -1.05
C ASN A 239 -5.01 6.93 -1.76
N ALA A 240 -5.75 5.96 -1.22
CA ALA A 240 -5.92 4.65 -1.82
C ALA A 240 -7.36 4.17 -1.64
N LYS A 241 -7.82 3.40 -2.61
CA LYS A 241 -9.07 2.65 -2.54
C LYS A 241 -8.76 1.18 -2.84
N ILE A 242 -9.21 0.31 -1.96
CA ILE A 242 -9.05 -1.13 -2.09
C ILE A 242 -10.43 -1.76 -2.03
N THR A 243 -10.72 -2.61 -2.99
CA THR A 243 -11.93 -3.44 -3.01
C THR A 243 -11.49 -4.88 -3.06
N MET A 244 -11.98 -5.73 -2.17
CA MET A 244 -11.52 -7.10 -2.06
C MET A 244 -12.70 -8.03 -1.81
N SER A 245 -12.69 -9.18 -2.44
CA SER A 245 -13.54 -10.31 -2.09
C SER A 245 -12.70 -11.44 -1.50
N MET A 246 -13.19 -12.04 -0.45
CA MET A 246 -12.54 -13.15 0.23
C MET A 246 -13.53 -14.33 0.37
N SER A 247 -13.03 -15.54 0.19
CA SER A 247 -13.81 -16.75 0.42
C SER A 247 -12.97 -17.82 1.09
N VAL A 248 -13.59 -18.54 2.03
CA VAL A 248 -13.01 -19.72 2.67
C VAL A 248 -13.88 -20.90 2.29
N PRO A 249 -13.41 -21.80 1.42
CA PRO A 249 -14.21 -22.92 0.93
C PRO A 249 -14.84 -23.74 2.07
N GLY A 250 -16.15 -23.94 2.01
CA GLY A 250 -16.90 -24.72 3.01
C GLY A 250 -17.17 -24.04 4.36
N VAL A 251 -16.64 -22.81 4.57
CA VAL A 251 -16.82 -22.08 5.84
C VAL A 251 -17.50 -20.72 5.60
N MET A 252 -16.99 -19.95 4.65
CA MET A 252 -17.49 -18.60 4.37
C MET A 252 -17.27 -18.27 2.90
N GLU A 253 -18.35 -18.01 2.18
CA GLU A 253 -18.28 -17.60 0.78
C GLU A 253 -18.76 -16.15 0.64
N GLY A 254 -18.04 -15.37 -0.16
CA GLY A 254 -18.49 -14.07 -0.63
C GLY A 254 -18.38 -12.91 0.36
N MET A 255 -17.44 -12.94 1.33
CA MET A 255 -17.14 -11.76 2.12
C MET A 255 -16.55 -10.68 1.20
N ARG A 256 -17.08 -9.46 1.29
CA ARG A 256 -16.59 -8.30 0.54
C ARG A 256 -16.06 -7.24 1.47
N MET A 257 -14.96 -6.61 1.08
CA MET A 257 -14.34 -5.53 1.80
C MET A 257 -14.10 -4.35 0.86
N GLN A 258 -14.45 -3.16 1.32
CA GLN A 258 -14.08 -1.91 0.68
C GLN A 258 -13.33 -1.07 1.70
N MET A 259 -12.19 -0.54 1.31
CA MET A 259 -11.34 0.27 2.18
C MET A 259 -10.90 1.52 1.44
N GLU A 260 -11.03 2.66 2.10
CA GLU A 260 -10.50 3.95 1.66
C GLU A 260 -9.44 4.39 2.66
N VAL A 261 -8.27 4.74 2.16
CA VAL A 261 -7.11 5.15 2.94
C VAL A 261 -6.75 6.57 2.57
N GLN A 262 -6.50 7.42 3.56
CA GLN A 262 -5.98 8.78 3.42
C GLN A 262 -4.79 8.95 4.36
N GLN A 263 -3.71 9.49 3.84
CA GLN A 263 -2.48 9.73 4.59
C GLN A 263 -1.97 11.14 4.34
#